data_a625a8c26a63231fad4644d1f6896a50
#
_entry.id   a625a8c26a63231fad4644d1f6896a50
#
_cell.length_a   1.000
_cell.length_b   1.000
_cell.length_c   1.000
_cell.angle_alpha   90.00
_cell.angle_beta   90.00
_cell.angle_gamma   90.00
#
_symmetry.space_group_name_H-M   'P 1'
#
loop_
_entity.id
_entity.type
_entity.pdbx_description
1 polymer ?
#
loop_
_entity_poly.entity_id
_entity_poly.type
_entity_poly.pdbx_seq_one_letter_code
_entity_poly.pdbx_strand_id
1 'polypeptide(L)'
;MKMPTVSRRDVLKASTALAASSVLAASGNGKSAQAQVLSAAPPASAITPELIAAAKKEGKVVWYTSVDLPLAEKVARAFEGKYPGVAVRVDRTGAERVFTRVGQEYASNIYAVDIVNSSDAAHLIVWKRDGWLAPYVPEDVAKHFPPDHKDPEGMFASFRVFLCVMGYNTDLVKAQDAPKSFADLLDPKWTGKIVKAHPSYSGTILTATYQTARDVGWPYFEKLAQQRVMQVQSASDPPKKLALGERAIMADGIEYGMFQLKESGKPVEIIYPTEGTPLIVGPNAIFKNAPNPNAARLLQAYMLSAECQQLSIDAGGMRSVHALTKEKAGRTPLASVKVMKDDPVGVERESEAIKARYTRSFKV
;
A
#
# COMPACT_ATOMS: atom_id res chain seq x y z
N MET A 1 13.50 -37.61 -45.72
CA MET A 1 12.15 -37.95 -45.23
C MET A 1 11.59 -36.70 -44.57
N LYS A 2 10.72 -35.94 -45.28
CA LYS A 2 10.17 -34.65 -44.82
C LYS A 2 8.86 -34.93 -44.09
N MET A 3 8.71 -34.44 -42.88
CA MET A 3 7.44 -34.46 -42.14
C MET A 3 6.51 -33.35 -42.68
N PRO A 4 5.20 -33.59 -42.82
CA PRO A 4 4.24 -32.59 -43.28
C PRO A 4 3.81 -31.66 -42.14
N THR A 5 3.81 -30.37 -42.41
CA THR A 5 3.27 -29.32 -41.57
C THR A 5 1.75 -29.30 -41.67
N VAL A 6 1.04 -29.46 -40.56
CA VAL A 6 -0.42 -29.33 -40.49
C VAL A 6 -0.75 -27.83 -40.29
N SER A 7 -1.57 -27.33 -41.22
CA SER A 7 -2.02 -25.93 -41.24
C SER A 7 -3.20 -25.72 -40.29
N ARG A 8 -3.22 -24.54 -39.62
CA ARG A 8 -4.28 -24.12 -38.70
C ARG A 8 -5.70 -24.01 -39.29
N ARG A 9 -5.86 -24.29 -40.60
CA ARG A 9 -7.17 -24.25 -41.31
C ARG A 9 -7.91 -25.59 -41.32
N ASP A 10 -7.29 -26.70 -40.95
CA ASP A 10 -7.93 -28.03 -41.07
C ASP A 10 -8.64 -28.50 -39.79
N VAL A 11 -8.65 -27.73 -38.74
CA VAL A 11 -9.33 -28.06 -37.46
C VAL A 11 -10.78 -27.53 -37.40
N LEU A 12 -11.26 -26.83 -38.42
CA LEU A 12 -12.56 -26.12 -38.37
C LEU A 12 -13.66 -26.74 -39.27
N LYS A 13 -13.49 -27.98 -39.73
CA LYS A 13 -14.52 -28.63 -40.57
C LYS A 13 -14.78 -30.08 -40.12
N ALA A 14 -15.31 -30.27 -38.94
CA ALA A 14 -16.02 -31.48 -38.60
C ALA A 14 -16.89 -31.26 -37.36
N SER A 15 -18.13 -30.82 -37.54
CA SER A 15 -19.25 -31.08 -36.65
C SER A 15 -20.52 -30.39 -37.18
N THR A 16 -21.19 -31.01 -38.13
CA THR A 16 -22.61 -30.78 -38.38
C THR A 16 -23.31 -32.11 -38.68
N ALA A 17 -24.43 -32.29 -38.04
CA ALA A 17 -25.49 -33.28 -38.23
C ALA A 17 -25.45 -34.54 -37.35
N LEU A 18 -26.29 -34.54 -36.31
CA LEU A 18 -27.50 -35.40 -36.29
C LEU A 18 -28.42 -34.95 -35.14
N ALA A 19 -29.63 -34.52 -35.55
CA ALA A 19 -30.77 -34.34 -34.65
C ALA A 19 -31.53 -35.65 -34.56
N ALA A 20 -31.95 -36.04 -33.34
CA ALA A 20 -33.29 -36.66 -33.11
C ALA A 20 -33.45 -37.01 -31.61
N SER A 21 -34.35 -36.31 -30.95
CA SER A 21 -35.41 -36.74 -30.02
C SER A 21 -35.13 -37.80 -28.96
N SER A 22 -35.16 -37.40 -27.69
CA SER A 22 -36.00 -38.01 -26.65
C SER A 22 -36.12 -37.09 -25.41
N VAL A 23 -37.36 -36.87 -25.07
CA VAL A 23 -37.86 -36.16 -23.88
C VAL A 23 -37.64 -37.06 -22.65
N LEU A 24 -37.20 -36.49 -21.56
CA LEU A 24 -37.63 -36.60 -20.15
C LEU A 24 -36.47 -36.58 -19.16
N ALA A 25 -36.74 -35.81 -18.17
CA ALA A 25 -36.23 -35.77 -16.80
C ALA A 25 -35.40 -34.52 -16.48
N ALA A 26 -36.12 -33.54 -15.98
CA ALA A 26 -35.59 -32.45 -15.21
C ALA A 26 -34.90 -33.01 -13.97
N SER A 27 -33.58 -32.85 -13.91
CA SER A 27 -32.87 -32.76 -12.65
C SER A 27 -31.91 -31.58 -12.81
N GLY A 28 -32.32 -30.46 -12.24
CA GLY A 28 -31.59 -29.23 -12.21
C GLY A 28 -30.25 -29.40 -11.49
N ASN A 29 -29.17 -29.48 -12.24
CA ASN A 29 -27.88 -29.12 -11.78
C ASN A 29 -27.67 -27.63 -12.03
N GLY A 30 -28.42 -26.81 -11.29
CA GLY A 30 -28.02 -25.47 -10.99
C GLY A 30 -26.65 -25.58 -10.30
N LYS A 31 -25.56 -25.20 -10.97
CA LYS A 31 -24.38 -24.76 -10.30
C LYS A 31 -24.79 -23.55 -9.47
N SER A 32 -25.27 -23.80 -8.24
CA SER A 32 -25.36 -22.79 -7.24
C SER A 32 -23.95 -22.21 -7.14
N ALA A 33 -23.81 -20.94 -7.49
CA ALA A 33 -22.69 -20.16 -7.04
C ALA A 33 -22.68 -20.35 -5.52
N GLN A 34 -21.82 -21.20 -5.03
CA GLN A 34 -21.57 -21.35 -3.62
C GLN A 34 -21.09 -19.98 -3.18
N ALA A 35 -21.99 -19.21 -2.55
CA ALA A 35 -21.60 -18.04 -1.80
C ALA A 35 -20.47 -18.53 -0.87
N GLN A 36 -19.25 -18.07 -1.12
CA GLN A 36 -18.12 -18.34 -0.25
C GLN A 36 -18.56 -17.85 1.12
N VAL A 37 -18.84 -18.77 2.04
CA VAL A 37 -19.08 -18.44 3.44
C VAL A 37 -17.78 -17.80 3.90
N LEU A 38 -17.78 -16.47 4.07
CA LEU A 38 -16.65 -15.74 4.61
C LEU A 38 -16.31 -16.41 5.94
N SER A 39 -15.12 -16.99 6.02
CA SER A 39 -14.64 -17.59 7.26
C SER A 39 -14.57 -16.47 8.29
N ALA A 40 -15.22 -16.64 9.44
CA ALA A 40 -15.13 -15.65 10.50
C ALA A 40 -13.65 -15.51 10.95
N ALA A 41 -13.26 -14.29 11.32
CA ALA A 41 -11.94 -14.06 11.90
C ALA A 41 -11.71 -14.98 13.11
N PRO A 42 -10.47 -15.46 13.32
CA PRO A 42 -10.15 -16.21 14.53
C PRO A 42 -10.36 -15.34 15.78
N PRO A 43 -10.56 -15.97 16.96
CA PRO A 43 -10.61 -15.24 18.21
C PRO A 43 -9.38 -14.33 18.40
N ALA A 44 -9.58 -13.21 19.06
CA ALA A 44 -8.49 -12.29 19.36
C ALA A 44 -7.43 -12.97 20.24
N SER A 45 -6.16 -12.74 19.92
CA SER A 45 -5.01 -13.36 20.57
C SER A 45 -4.20 -12.33 21.34
N ALA A 46 -4.03 -12.55 22.64
CA ALA A 46 -3.10 -11.78 23.46
C ALA A 46 -1.64 -12.21 23.22
N ILE A 47 -0.70 -11.35 23.59
CA ILE A 47 0.71 -11.72 23.70
C ILE A 47 0.90 -12.52 24.99
N THR A 48 1.12 -13.83 24.89
CA THR A 48 1.30 -14.73 26.03
C THR A 48 2.77 -15.12 26.22
N PRO A 49 3.15 -15.59 27.43
CA PRO A 49 4.49 -16.14 27.67
C PRO A 49 4.87 -17.28 26.71
N GLU A 50 3.89 -18.12 26.33
CA GLU A 50 4.07 -19.24 25.39
C GLU A 50 4.39 -18.74 23.99
N LEU A 51 3.69 -17.70 23.49
CA LEU A 51 3.99 -17.06 22.20
C LEU A 51 5.39 -16.47 22.21
N ILE A 52 5.76 -15.77 23.29
CA ILE A 52 7.10 -15.18 23.44
C ILE A 52 8.17 -16.28 23.43
N ALA A 53 7.97 -17.37 24.16
CA ALA A 53 8.89 -18.49 24.22
C ALA A 53 9.05 -19.19 22.88
N ALA A 54 7.93 -19.38 22.14
CA ALA A 54 7.95 -19.97 20.80
C ALA A 54 8.67 -19.06 19.80
N ALA A 55 8.41 -17.75 19.83
CA ALA A 55 9.11 -16.78 18.99
C ALA A 55 10.62 -16.74 19.26
N LYS A 56 11.03 -16.82 20.55
CA LYS A 56 12.45 -16.92 20.93
C LYS A 56 13.13 -18.19 20.42
N LYS A 57 12.42 -19.32 20.34
CA LYS A 57 12.96 -20.55 19.72
C LYS A 57 13.19 -20.40 18.24
N GLU A 58 12.36 -19.62 17.52
CA GLU A 58 12.54 -19.27 16.12
C GLU A 58 13.69 -18.27 15.94
N GLY A 59 13.92 -17.39 16.92
CA GLY A 59 15.08 -16.52 17.06
C GLY A 59 15.14 -15.32 16.10
N LYS A 60 14.27 -15.28 15.08
CA LYS A 60 14.25 -14.24 14.06
C LYS A 60 12.88 -14.08 13.42
N VAL A 61 12.67 -12.92 12.78
CA VAL A 61 11.53 -12.66 11.89
C VAL A 61 11.98 -11.81 10.70
N VAL A 62 11.50 -12.13 9.50
CA VAL A 62 11.80 -11.40 8.26
C VAL A 62 10.62 -10.52 7.90
N TRP A 63 10.85 -9.23 7.90
CA TRP A 63 9.85 -8.21 7.60
C TRP A 63 10.14 -7.53 6.26
N TYR A 64 9.32 -7.81 5.23
CA TYR A 64 9.33 -7.07 3.97
C TYR A 64 8.44 -5.83 4.12
N THR A 65 8.97 -4.66 3.76
CA THR A 65 8.26 -3.42 4.03
C THR A 65 8.53 -2.31 3.02
N SER A 66 7.52 -1.45 2.85
CA SER A 66 7.63 -0.16 2.16
C SER A 66 7.72 1.04 3.13
N VAL A 67 7.79 0.81 4.43
CA VAL A 67 8.07 1.84 5.44
C VAL A 67 9.48 2.40 5.22
N ASP A 68 9.67 3.70 5.44
CA ASP A 68 11.01 4.29 5.35
C ASP A 68 11.98 3.61 6.31
N LEU A 69 13.19 3.33 5.81
CA LEU A 69 14.17 2.51 6.52
C LEU A 69 14.47 3.01 7.95
N PRO A 70 14.67 4.33 8.20
CA PRO A 70 14.96 4.81 9.55
C PRO A 70 13.84 4.50 10.56
N LEU A 71 12.57 4.57 10.13
CA LEU A 71 11.44 4.21 11.00
C LEU A 71 11.31 2.71 11.16
N ALA A 72 11.44 1.94 10.07
CA ALA A 72 11.39 0.48 10.13
C ALA A 72 12.45 -0.08 11.09
N GLU A 73 13.68 0.43 11.03
CA GLU A 73 14.74 0.08 11.97
C GLU A 73 14.45 0.50 13.41
N LYS A 74 13.79 1.65 13.62
CA LYS A 74 13.38 2.07 14.97
C LYS A 74 12.34 1.11 15.56
N VAL A 75 11.35 0.72 14.77
CA VAL A 75 10.34 -0.28 15.17
C VAL A 75 11.02 -1.62 15.48
N ALA A 76 11.95 -2.06 14.61
CA ALA A 76 12.69 -3.30 14.81
C ALA A 76 13.49 -3.27 16.12
N ARG A 77 14.28 -2.23 16.35
CA ARG A 77 15.08 -2.07 17.60
C ARG A 77 14.20 -2.01 18.85
N ALA A 78 13.05 -1.32 18.79
CA ALA A 78 12.12 -1.26 19.92
C ALA A 78 11.50 -2.63 20.22
N PHE A 79 11.17 -3.40 19.20
CA PHE A 79 10.71 -4.78 19.33
C PHE A 79 11.80 -5.68 19.93
N GLU A 80 13.01 -5.65 19.40
CA GLU A 80 14.17 -6.45 19.88
C GLU A 80 14.51 -6.12 21.33
N GLY A 81 14.42 -4.84 21.72
CA GLY A 81 14.61 -4.40 23.10
C GLY A 81 13.52 -4.94 24.05
N LYS A 82 12.29 -5.03 23.59
CA LYS A 82 11.15 -5.56 24.37
C LYS A 82 11.14 -7.10 24.42
N TYR A 83 11.56 -7.75 23.35
CA TYR A 83 11.55 -9.21 23.20
C TYR A 83 12.96 -9.74 22.86
N PRO A 84 13.92 -9.63 23.78
CA PRO A 84 15.29 -10.07 23.53
C PRO A 84 15.33 -11.56 23.17
N GLY A 85 16.10 -11.90 22.14
CA GLY A 85 16.19 -13.24 21.58
C GLY A 85 15.38 -13.44 20.30
N VAL A 86 14.67 -12.41 19.80
CA VAL A 86 14.02 -12.43 18.48
C VAL A 86 14.54 -11.26 17.65
N ALA A 87 15.42 -11.53 16.67
CA ALA A 87 15.98 -10.51 15.79
C ALA A 87 15.01 -10.19 14.64
N VAL A 88 14.90 -8.93 14.23
CA VAL A 88 14.09 -8.48 13.10
C VAL A 88 14.96 -8.17 11.89
N ARG A 89 14.85 -8.97 10.86
CA ARG A 89 15.45 -8.65 9.56
C ARG A 89 14.50 -7.77 8.76
N VAL A 90 14.82 -6.49 8.65
CA VAL A 90 14.08 -5.53 7.82
C VAL A 90 14.59 -5.62 6.37
N ASP A 91 13.70 -5.90 5.42
CA ASP A 91 13.98 -5.88 3.99
C ASP A 91 13.09 -4.81 3.34
N ARG A 92 13.66 -3.62 3.10
CA ARG A 92 12.93 -2.43 2.66
C ARG A 92 13.10 -2.17 1.17
N THR A 93 11.96 -2.13 0.45
CA THR A 93 11.89 -1.62 -0.92
C THR A 93 10.51 -0.98 -1.20
N GLY A 94 10.28 -0.48 -2.41
CA GLY A 94 8.96 0.04 -2.80
C GLY A 94 7.90 -1.06 -2.80
N ALA A 95 6.64 -0.72 -2.49
CA ALA A 95 5.56 -1.69 -2.33
C ALA A 95 5.34 -2.56 -3.57
N GLU A 96 5.41 -1.98 -4.78
CA GLU A 96 5.30 -2.71 -6.04
C GLU A 96 6.41 -3.75 -6.24
N ARG A 97 7.64 -3.42 -5.79
CA ARG A 97 8.77 -4.36 -5.83
C ARG A 97 8.62 -5.47 -4.80
N VAL A 98 8.10 -5.17 -3.61
CA VAL A 98 7.74 -6.18 -2.60
C VAL A 98 6.72 -7.14 -3.19
N PHE A 99 5.66 -6.61 -3.82
CA PHE A 99 4.60 -7.41 -4.43
C PHE A 99 5.13 -8.35 -5.52
N THR A 100 5.92 -7.82 -6.45
CA THR A 100 6.54 -8.60 -7.52
C THR A 100 7.48 -9.68 -6.97
N ARG A 101 8.30 -9.33 -5.97
CA ARG A 101 9.24 -10.26 -5.34
C ARG A 101 8.52 -11.41 -4.64
N VAL A 102 7.52 -11.13 -3.83
CA VAL A 102 6.71 -12.16 -3.17
C VAL A 102 6.05 -13.07 -4.19
N GLY A 103 5.49 -12.51 -5.28
CA GLY A 103 4.93 -13.31 -6.37
C GLY A 103 5.94 -14.27 -7.01
N GLN A 104 7.17 -13.81 -7.26
CA GLN A 104 8.25 -14.63 -7.82
C GLN A 104 8.72 -15.71 -6.83
N GLU A 105 8.86 -15.36 -5.55
CA GLU A 105 9.23 -16.28 -4.49
C GLU A 105 8.19 -17.41 -4.35
N TYR A 106 6.90 -17.07 -4.27
CA TYR A 106 5.81 -18.05 -4.17
C TYR A 106 5.68 -18.93 -5.42
N ALA A 107 5.83 -18.37 -6.62
CA ALA A 107 5.85 -19.13 -7.86
C ALA A 107 7.01 -20.16 -7.92
N SER A 108 8.09 -19.90 -7.19
CA SER A 108 9.27 -20.77 -7.08
C SER A 108 9.25 -21.67 -5.83
N ASN A 109 8.15 -21.69 -5.06
CA ASN A 109 8.04 -22.36 -3.76
C ASN A 109 9.10 -21.91 -2.74
N ILE A 110 9.52 -20.64 -2.83
CA ILE A 110 10.42 -19.99 -1.87
C ILE A 110 9.58 -19.19 -0.89
N TYR A 111 9.72 -19.43 0.41
CA TYR A 111 8.99 -18.77 1.47
C TYR A 111 9.99 -18.07 2.38
N ALA A 112 10.47 -16.89 1.96
CA ALA A 112 11.53 -16.17 2.67
C ALA A 112 10.99 -15.09 3.62
N VAL A 113 9.74 -14.66 3.46
CA VAL A 113 9.10 -13.59 4.22
C VAL A 113 8.16 -14.15 5.28
N ASP A 114 8.21 -13.57 6.48
CA ASP A 114 7.30 -13.90 7.58
C ASP A 114 6.12 -12.93 7.65
N ILE A 115 6.41 -11.63 7.63
CA ILE A 115 5.42 -10.56 7.74
C ILE A 115 5.69 -9.48 6.70
N VAL A 116 4.64 -8.88 6.18
CA VAL A 116 4.71 -7.81 5.20
C VAL A 116 3.98 -6.56 5.68
N ASN A 117 4.50 -5.38 5.32
CA ASN A 117 3.76 -4.12 5.27
C ASN A 117 3.79 -3.58 3.84
N SER A 118 2.64 -3.32 3.27
CA SER A 118 2.51 -2.64 1.99
C SER A 118 1.90 -1.24 2.17
N SER A 119 2.30 -0.28 1.34
CA SER A 119 1.62 1.01 1.18
C SER A 119 0.52 0.96 0.12
N ASP A 120 0.13 -0.23 -0.29
CA ASP A 120 -0.99 -0.50 -1.17
C ASP A 120 -1.79 -1.68 -0.60
N ALA A 121 -2.99 -1.39 -0.10
CA ALA A 121 -3.87 -2.40 0.47
C ALA A 121 -4.38 -3.41 -0.59
N ALA A 122 -4.36 -3.05 -1.88
CA ALA A 122 -4.71 -3.94 -2.98
C ALA A 122 -3.82 -5.20 -3.03
N HIS A 123 -2.54 -5.07 -2.69
CA HIS A 123 -1.62 -6.22 -2.61
C HIS A 123 -2.12 -7.28 -1.62
N LEU A 124 -2.67 -6.86 -0.48
CA LEU A 124 -3.18 -7.77 0.55
C LEU A 124 -4.45 -8.48 0.07
N ILE A 125 -5.27 -7.81 -0.73
CA ILE A 125 -6.46 -8.41 -1.36
C ILE A 125 -6.04 -9.53 -2.31
N VAL A 126 -5.02 -9.29 -3.15
CA VAL A 126 -4.47 -10.32 -4.05
C VAL A 126 -3.93 -11.50 -3.26
N TRP A 127 -3.04 -11.27 -2.30
CA TRP A 127 -2.43 -12.36 -1.51
C TRP A 127 -3.46 -13.12 -0.66
N LYS A 128 -4.52 -12.43 -0.17
CA LYS A 128 -5.64 -13.09 0.52
C LYS A 128 -6.40 -13.99 -0.44
N ARG A 129 -6.78 -13.49 -1.63
CA ARG A 129 -7.49 -14.25 -2.67
C ARG A 129 -6.70 -15.49 -3.10
N ASP A 130 -5.37 -15.37 -3.20
CA ASP A 130 -4.48 -16.45 -3.59
C ASP A 130 -4.19 -17.44 -2.44
N GLY A 131 -4.74 -17.19 -1.23
CA GLY A 131 -4.60 -18.06 -0.06
C GLY A 131 -3.21 -18.04 0.57
N TRP A 132 -2.45 -16.96 0.38
CA TRP A 132 -1.06 -16.83 0.86
C TRP A 132 -0.96 -16.23 2.25
N LEU A 133 -2.02 -15.62 2.78
CA LEU A 133 -2.03 -15.00 4.09
C LEU A 133 -2.51 -15.96 5.18
N ALA A 134 -2.03 -15.75 6.40
CA ALA A 134 -2.48 -16.45 7.61
C ALA A 134 -3.38 -15.53 8.45
N PRO A 135 -4.55 -16.00 8.91
CA PRO A 135 -5.42 -15.22 9.77
C PRO A 135 -4.79 -15.08 11.16
N TYR A 136 -4.71 -13.85 11.65
CA TYR A 136 -4.25 -13.55 13.00
C TYR A 136 -4.80 -12.19 13.46
N VAL A 137 -5.53 -12.18 14.56
CA VAL A 137 -6.12 -10.97 15.14
C VAL A 137 -5.46 -10.67 16.49
N PRO A 138 -4.53 -9.71 16.56
CA PRO A 138 -4.04 -9.21 17.83
C PRO A 138 -5.17 -8.63 18.69
N GLU A 139 -5.05 -8.74 20.00
CA GLU A 139 -6.05 -8.24 20.95
C GLU A 139 -6.30 -6.73 20.79
N ASP A 140 -5.25 -5.94 20.60
CA ASP A 140 -5.35 -4.50 20.34
C ASP A 140 -6.15 -4.18 19.08
N VAL A 141 -5.98 -4.98 18.02
CA VAL A 141 -6.75 -4.83 16.78
C VAL A 141 -8.23 -5.08 17.02
N ALA A 142 -8.55 -6.14 17.76
CA ALA A 142 -9.94 -6.46 18.05
C ALA A 142 -10.64 -5.34 18.85
N LYS A 143 -9.94 -4.77 19.84
CA LYS A 143 -10.48 -3.79 20.80
C LYS A 143 -10.46 -2.34 20.32
N HIS A 144 -9.41 -1.95 19.57
CA HIS A 144 -9.07 -0.54 19.39
C HIS A 144 -8.99 -0.08 17.92
N PHE A 145 -9.19 -0.98 16.94
CA PHE A 145 -9.20 -0.60 15.53
C PHE A 145 -10.63 -0.51 15.01
N PRO A 146 -10.93 0.55 14.20
CA PRO A 146 -12.22 0.64 13.54
C PRO A 146 -12.41 -0.50 12.51
N PRO A 147 -13.66 -0.88 12.22
CA PRO A 147 -13.95 -1.98 11.27
C PRO A 147 -13.28 -1.83 9.91
N ASP A 148 -13.27 -0.62 9.34
CA ASP A 148 -12.73 -0.32 8.01
C ASP A 148 -11.19 -0.45 7.93
N HIS A 149 -10.52 -0.64 9.07
CA HIS A 149 -9.07 -0.76 9.17
C HIS A 149 -8.59 -2.17 9.57
N LYS A 150 -9.47 -3.15 9.50
CA LYS A 150 -9.16 -4.57 9.74
C LYS A 150 -9.96 -5.47 8.80
N ASP A 151 -9.31 -6.50 8.29
CA ASP A 151 -9.96 -7.47 7.43
C ASP A 151 -10.97 -8.30 8.23
N PRO A 152 -12.20 -8.51 7.71
CA PRO A 152 -13.25 -9.24 8.44
C PRO A 152 -12.92 -10.72 8.72
N GLU A 153 -11.96 -11.30 7.98
CA GLU A 153 -11.46 -12.66 8.20
C GLU A 153 -10.14 -12.69 9.01
N GLY A 154 -9.64 -11.51 9.43
CA GLY A 154 -8.43 -11.37 10.24
C GLY A 154 -7.12 -11.57 9.49
N MET A 155 -7.10 -11.46 8.15
CA MET A 155 -5.91 -11.67 7.33
C MET A 155 -4.92 -10.51 7.41
N PHE A 156 -5.40 -9.29 7.64
CA PHE A 156 -4.57 -8.08 7.74
C PHE A 156 -5.24 -7.00 8.57
N ALA A 157 -4.44 -6.04 9.04
CA ALA A 157 -4.93 -4.82 9.69
C ALA A 157 -3.99 -3.64 9.39
N SER A 158 -4.53 -2.42 9.45
CA SER A 158 -3.81 -1.19 9.12
C SER A 158 -2.71 -0.89 10.13
N PHE A 159 -1.46 -1.03 9.73
CA PHE A 159 -0.32 -0.61 10.55
C PHE A 159 -0.17 0.92 10.56
N ARG A 160 -0.46 1.56 9.44
CA ARG A 160 -0.31 3.00 9.27
C ARG A 160 -1.38 3.57 8.35
N VAL A 161 -1.71 4.83 8.61
CA VAL A 161 -2.49 5.68 7.72
C VAL A 161 -1.69 6.96 7.47
N PHE A 162 -1.68 7.46 6.25
CA PHE A 162 -1.03 8.73 5.92
C PHE A 162 -1.64 9.33 4.66
N LEU A 163 -1.32 10.60 4.42
CA LEU A 163 -1.82 11.33 3.27
C LEU A 163 -0.73 11.44 2.19
N CYS A 164 -1.15 11.39 0.94
CA CYS A 164 -0.34 11.76 -0.19
C CYS A 164 -0.64 13.22 -0.53
N VAL A 165 0.30 14.11 -0.20
CA VAL A 165 0.09 15.57 -0.20
C VAL A 165 0.84 16.24 -1.34
N MET A 166 0.43 17.46 -1.68
CA MET A 166 1.22 18.43 -2.42
C MET A 166 2.15 19.19 -1.46
N GLY A 167 3.08 19.95 -2.01
CA GLY A 167 3.96 20.80 -1.21
C GLY A 167 4.78 21.76 -2.07
N TYR A 168 5.40 22.74 -1.40
CA TYR A 168 6.30 23.67 -2.05
C TYR A 168 7.53 23.98 -1.20
N ASN A 169 8.60 24.43 -1.87
CA ASN A 169 9.80 24.93 -1.21
C ASN A 169 9.61 26.43 -0.89
N THR A 170 9.71 26.81 0.37
CA THR A 170 9.42 28.18 0.85
C THR A 170 10.47 29.21 0.47
N ASP A 171 11.70 28.78 0.10
CA ASP A 171 12.73 29.68 -0.43
C ASP A 171 12.49 30.02 -1.91
N LEU A 172 11.77 29.15 -2.64
CA LEU A 172 11.53 29.29 -4.08
C LEU A 172 10.14 29.82 -4.42
N VAL A 173 9.17 29.65 -3.50
CA VAL A 173 7.76 30.02 -3.71
C VAL A 173 7.24 30.74 -2.48
N LYS A 174 6.71 31.95 -2.66
CA LYS A 174 6.05 32.68 -1.58
C LYS A 174 4.70 32.03 -1.27
N ALA A 175 4.28 32.07 0.00
CA ALA A 175 3.03 31.44 0.45
C ALA A 175 1.78 31.88 -0.34
N GLN A 176 1.71 33.16 -0.72
CA GLN A 176 0.59 33.71 -1.50
C GLN A 176 0.53 33.18 -2.93
N ASP A 177 1.67 32.76 -3.50
CA ASP A 177 1.80 32.28 -4.88
C ASP A 177 1.74 30.77 -4.99
N ALA A 178 1.74 30.07 -3.83
CA ALA A 178 1.72 28.60 -3.75
C ALA A 178 0.38 28.04 -4.28
N PRO A 179 0.42 26.89 -4.98
CA PRO A 179 -0.79 26.22 -5.45
C PRO A 179 -1.63 25.72 -4.25
N LYS A 180 -2.96 25.71 -4.41
CA LYS A 180 -3.91 25.23 -3.38
C LYS A 180 -4.72 24.03 -3.85
N SER A 181 -4.66 23.73 -5.13
CA SER A 181 -5.47 22.71 -5.80
C SER A 181 -4.64 21.93 -6.82
N PHE A 182 -5.14 20.78 -7.24
CA PHE A 182 -4.55 20.07 -8.39
C PHE A 182 -4.64 20.92 -9.68
N ALA A 183 -5.72 21.69 -9.81
CA ALA A 183 -5.90 22.57 -10.96
C ALA A 183 -4.79 23.66 -11.03
N ASP A 184 -4.35 24.19 -9.91
CA ASP A 184 -3.30 25.22 -9.85
C ASP A 184 -1.93 24.69 -10.32
N LEU A 185 -1.69 23.37 -10.24
CA LEU A 185 -0.46 22.74 -10.77
C LEU A 185 -0.38 22.80 -12.30
N LEU A 186 -1.48 23.08 -12.97
CA LEU A 186 -1.56 23.18 -14.44
C LEU A 186 -1.20 24.58 -14.96
N ASP A 187 -0.98 25.55 -14.07
CA ASP A 187 -0.53 26.88 -14.46
C ASP A 187 0.86 26.80 -15.15
N PRO A 188 1.04 27.37 -16.35
CA PRO A 188 2.31 27.36 -17.07
C PRO A 188 3.51 27.88 -16.28
N LYS A 189 3.31 28.72 -15.24
CA LYS A 189 4.39 29.20 -14.37
C LYS A 189 5.15 28.06 -13.67
N TRP A 190 4.54 26.85 -13.54
CA TRP A 190 5.13 25.69 -12.91
C TRP A 190 5.86 24.74 -13.87
N THR A 191 5.88 25.05 -15.17
CA THR A 191 6.53 24.20 -16.18
C THR A 191 8.02 23.97 -15.86
N GLY A 192 8.41 22.70 -15.71
CA GLY A 192 9.76 22.27 -15.33
C GLY A 192 10.10 22.42 -13.85
N LYS A 193 9.15 22.89 -13.00
CA LYS A 193 9.38 23.14 -11.58
C LYS A 193 8.73 22.10 -10.67
N ILE A 194 8.04 21.10 -11.21
CA ILE A 194 7.27 20.10 -10.46
C ILE A 194 8.07 18.80 -10.37
N VAL A 195 8.00 18.14 -9.21
CA VAL A 195 8.41 16.75 -8.98
C VAL A 195 7.21 15.88 -8.59
N LYS A 196 7.20 14.66 -9.09
CA LYS A 196 6.18 13.64 -8.82
C LYS A 196 6.79 12.24 -8.87
N ALA A 197 6.28 11.32 -8.05
CA ALA A 197 6.69 9.93 -8.14
C ALA A 197 5.84 9.13 -9.14
N HIS A 198 6.40 8.00 -9.62
CA HIS A 198 5.78 7.17 -10.65
C HIS A 198 4.97 6.03 -10.04
N PRO A 199 3.72 5.78 -10.46
CA PRO A 199 2.84 4.76 -9.88
C PRO A 199 3.34 3.32 -10.07
N SER A 200 4.15 3.04 -11.09
CA SER A 200 4.67 1.66 -11.30
C SER A 200 5.72 1.21 -10.28
N TYR A 201 6.22 2.12 -9.44
CA TYR A 201 7.26 1.79 -8.44
C TYR A 201 6.81 2.01 -7.02
N SER A 202 5.70 2.70 -6.81
CA SER A 202 5.20 3.10 -5.50
C SER A 202 3.71 2.83 -5.36
N GLY A 203 3.32 1.89 -4.49
CA GLY A 203 1.92 1.63 -4.16
C GLY A 203 1.21 2.86 -3.61
N THR A 204 1.90 3.69 -2.80
CA THR A 204 1.38 5.00 -2.37
C THR A 204 0.91 5.85 -3.55
N ILE A 205 1.77 5.95 -4.58
CA ILE A 205 1.47 6.78 -5.75
C ILE A 205 0.43 6.11 -6.66
N LEU A 206 0.41 4.79 -6.74
CA LEU A 206 -0.62 4.05 -7.47
C LEU A 206 -2.00 4.32 -6.85
N THR A 207 -2.15 4.14 -5.53
CA THR A 207 -3.38 4.42 -4.80
C THR A 207 -3.78 5.90 -4.92
N ALA A 208 -2.83 6.84 -4.74
CA ALA A 208 -3.10 8.27 -4.91
C ALA A 208 -3.51 8.63 -6.34
N THR A 209 -2.86 8.02 -7.36
CA THR A 209 -3.23 8.22 -8.76
C THR A 209 -4.63 7.71 -9.06
N TYR A 210 -5.00 6.53 -8.53
CA TYR A 210 -6.36 6.00 -8.64
C TYR A 210 -7.40 6.96 -8.05
N GLN A 211 -7.22 7.37 -6.79
CA GLN A 211 -8.14 8.26 -6.09
C GLN A 211 -8.27 9.62 -6.81
N THR A 212 -7.15 10.21 -7.22
CA THR A 212 -7.15 11.47 -7.97
C THR A 212 -7.80 11.31 -9.35
N ALA A 213 -7.53 10.21 -10.07
CA ALA A 213 -8.16 9.95 -11.36
C ALA A 213 -9.67 9.75 -11.26
N ARG A 214 -10.15 9.10 -10.18
CA ARG A 214 -11.57 8.90 -9.89
C ARG A 214 -12.28 10.21 -9.57
N ASP A 215 -11.68 11.04 -8.71
CA ASP A 215 -12.35 12.22 -8.12
C ASP A 215 -12.10 13.52 -8.90
N VAL A 216 -10.94 13.65 -9.56
CA VAL A 216 -10.55 14.83 -10.36
C VAL A 216 -10.56 14.54 -11.87
N GLY A 217 -10.28 13.30 -12.26
CA GLY A 217 -10.29 12.84 -13.64
C GLY A 217 -8.90 12.76 -14.30
N TRP A 218 -8.81 11.87 -15.29
CA TRP A 218 -7.59 11.67 -16.09
C TRP A 218 -7.11 12.90 -16.87
N PRO A 219 -7.96 13.81 -17.35
CA PRO A 219 -7.50 15.05 -18.01
C PRO A 219 -6.53 15.88 -17.16
N TYR A 220 -6.61 15.77 -15.82
CA TYR A 220 -5.62 16.39 -14.94
C TYR A 220 -4.20 15.84 -15.20
N PHE A 221 -4.03 14.51 -15.22
CA PHE A 221 -2.72 13.89 -15.43
C PHE A 221 -2.17 14.16 -16.84
N GLU A 222 -3.04 14.16 -17.86
CA GLU A 222 -2.68 14.45 -19.25
C GLU A 222 -2.15 15.90 -19.41
N LYS A 223 -2.78 16.85 -18.73
CA LYS A 223 -2.30 18.24 -18.68
C LYS A 223 -1.06 18.40 -17.82
N LEU A 224 -1.01 17.71 -16.65
CA LEU A 224 0.18 17.74 -15.78
C LEU A 224 1.42 17.20 -16.49
N ALA A 225 1.28 16.20 -17.34
CA ALA A 225 2.38 15.65 -18.14
C ALA A 225 3.03 16.71 -19.06
N GLN A 226 2.26 17.71 -19.51
CA GLN A 226 2.77 18.82 -20.33
C GLN A 226 3.66 19.80 -19.55
N GLN A 227 3.62 19.74 -18.20
CA GLN A 227 4.42 20.58 -17.32
C GLN A 227 5.90 20.14 -17.19
N ARG A 228 6.36 19.16 -17.97
CA ARG A 228 7.74 18.63 -17.91
C ARG A 228 8.14 18.23 -16.47
N VAL A 229 7.29 17.41 -15.85
CA VAL A 229 7.42 16.98 -14.45
C VAL A 229 8.64 16.08 -14.28
N MET A 230 9.48 16.36 -13.26
CA MET A 230 10.53 15.43 -12.85
C MET A 230 9.89 14.17 -12.26
N GLN A 231 10.21 13.01 -12.83
CA GLN A 231 9.75 11.71 -12.33
C GLN A 231 10.79 11.10 -11.38
N VAL A 232 10.32 10.58 -10.24
CA VAL A 232 11.12 9.81 -9.29
C VAL A 232 10.40 8.50 -8.95
N GLN A 233 11.09 7.55 -8.30
CA GLN A 233 10.54 6.21 -8.12
C GLN A 233 9.72 6.06 -6.84
N SER A 234 10.21 6.55 -5.71
CA SER A 234 9.56 6.38 -4.40
C SER A 234 8.74 7.60 -4.03
N ALA A 235 7.59 7.41 -3.37
CA ALA A 235 6.81 8.51 -2.78
C ALA A 235 7.59 9.31 -1.70
N SER A 236 8.70 8.77 -1.19
CA SER A 236 9.61 9.46 -0.26
C SER A 236 10.61 10.40 -0.96
N ASP A 237 10.74 10.32 -2.28
CA ASP A 237 11.75 11.12 -3.00
C ASP A 237 11.28 12.56 -3.31
N PRO A 238 10.00 12.82 -3.69
CA PRO A 238 9.55 14.18 -3.95
C PRO A 238 9.77 15.14 -2.78
N PRO A 239 9.47 14.79 -1.49
CA PRO A 239 9.80 15.63 -0.35
C PRO A 239 11.28 16.00 -0.26
N LYS A 240 12.19 15.04 -0.53
CA LYS A 240 13.64 15.27 -0.48
C LYS A 240 14.09 16.21 -1.60
N LYS A 241 13.59 16.00 -2.82
CA LYS A 241 13.89 16.87 -3.98
C LYS A 241 13.40 18.30 -3.75
N LEU A 242 12.24 18.43 -3.11
CA LEU A 242 11.69 19.71 -2.71
C LEU A 242 12.60 20.41 -1.68
N ALA A 243 12.99 19.70 -0.60
CA ALA A 243 13.85 20.22 0.46
C ALA A 243 15.24 20.64 -0.03
N LEU A 244 15.75 20.02 -1.09
CA LEU A 244 17.02 20.37 -1.74
C LEU A 244 16.88 21.52 -2.74
N GLY A 245 15.67 22.04 -3.01
CA GLY A 245 15.43 23.07 -4.00
C GLY A 245 15.58 22.60 -5.46
N GLU A 246 15.68 21.29 -5.71
CA GLU A 246 15.77 20.76 -7.09
C GLU A 246 14.48 21.02 -7.89
N ARG A 247 13.35 21.12 -7.19
CA ARG A 247 12.05 21.53 -7.72
C ARG A 247 11.35 22.43 -6.72
N ALA A 248 10.57 23.37 -7.24
CA ALA A 248 9.83 24.32 -6.41
C ALA A 248 8.54 23.76 -5.85
N ILE A 249 7.92 22.80 -6.58
CA ILE A 249 6.62 22.21 -6.28
C ILE A 249 6.72 20.70 -6.29
N MET A 250 6.04 20.08 -5.33
CA MET A 250 5.77 18.66 -5.24
C MET A 250 4.29 18.42 -5.58
N ALA A 251 4.01 17.64 -6.62
CA ALA A 251 2.63 17.30 -6.98
C ALA A 251 2.03 16.18 -6.13
N ASP A 252 2.87 15.25 -5.66
CA ASP A 252 2.51 14.21 -4.71
C ASP A 252 3.73 13.75 -3.92
N GLY A 253 3.52 13.34 -2.69
CA GLY A 253 4.52 12.78 -1.80
C GLY A 253 3.96 12.45 -0.43
N ILE A 254 4.76 11.77 0.38
CA ILE A 254 4.32 11.34 1.71
C ILE A 254 4.27 12.52 2.69
N GLU A 255 3.11 12.70 3.32
CA GLU A 255 2.87 13.77 4.31
C GLU A 255 3.86 13.72 5.47
N TYR A 256 4.07 12.54 6.06
CA TYR A 256 4.96 12.40 7.21
C TYR A 256 6.42 12.75 6.89
N GLY A 257 6.86 12.49 5.65
CA GLY A 257 8.19 12.91 5.19
C GLY A 257 8.31 14.43 5.07
N MET A 258 7.28 15.09 4.58
CA MET A 258 7.21 16.56 4.56
C MET A 258 7.23 17.14 5.97
N PHE A 259 6.46 16.53 6.88
CA PHE A 259 6.38 16.96 8.26
C PHE A 259 7.74 16.85 8.97
N GLN A 260 8.45 15.73 8.81
CA GLN A 260 9.81 15.54 9.35
C GLN A 260 10.82 16.55 8.80
N LEU A 261 10.77 16.84 7.50
CA LEU A 261 11.62 17.85 6.89
C LEU A 261 11.33 19.24 7.45
N LYS A 262 10.08 19.60 7.62
CA LYS A 262 9.66 20.87 8.24
C LYS A 262 10.13 20.98 9.69
N GLU A 263 9.97 19.93 10.50
CA GLU A 263 10.48 19.86 11.89
C GLU A 263 12.01 19.98 11.97
N SER A 264 12.73 19.52 10.96
CA SER A 264 14.19 19.65 10.87
C SER A 264 14.65 21.01 10.30
N GLY A 265 13.72 21.97 10.13
CA GLY A 265 14.03 23.31 9.64
C GLY A 265 14.28 23.40 8.13
N LYS A 266 13.90 22.40 7.34
CA LYS A 266 13.99 22.50 5.88
C LYS A 266 12.90 23.43 5.33
N PRO A 267 13.20 24.15 4.23
CA PRO A 267 12.29 25.17 3.67
C PRO A 267 11.17 24.49 2.86
N VAL A 268 10.30 23.77 3.52
CA VAL A 268 9.18 23.07 2.87
C VAL A 268 7.87 23.33 3.59
N GLU A 269 6.78 23.42 2.82
CA GLU A 269 5.42 23.56 3.34
C GLU A 269 4.48 22.54 2.70
N ILE A 270 3.53 22.04 3.51
CA ILE A 270 2.56 21.03 3.11
C ILE A 270 1.32 21.72 2.54
N ILE A 271 0.77 21.16 1.46
CA ILE A 271 -0.49 21.58 0.86
C ILE A 271 -1.46 20.40 0.83
N TYR A 272 -2.63 20.59 1.41
CA TYR A 272 -3.76 19.67 1.29
C TYR A 272 -4.67 20.20 0.16
N PRO A 273 -4.73 19.52 -1.01
CA PRO A 273 -5.49 20.02 -2.16
C PRO A 273 -6.97 20.22 -1.84
N THR A 274 -7.57 21.29 -2.35
CA THR A 274 -8.97 21.65 -2.08
C THR A 274 -9.97 20.63 -2.64
N GLU A 275 -9.61 19.92 -3.71
CA GLU A 275 -10.43 18.85 -4.28
C GLU A 275 -10.53 17.63 -3.35
N GLY A 276 -9.50 17.42 -2.52
CA GLY A 276 -9.36 16.33 -1.56
C GLY A 276 -7.94 15.75 -1.59
N THR A 277 -7.51 15.24 -0.47
CA THR A 277 -6.16 14.65 -0.31
C THR A 277 -6.26 13.14 -0.33
N PRO A 278 -5.50 12.44 -1.18
CA PRO A 278 -5.49 10.98 -1.20
C PRO A 278 -5.09 10.38 0.14
N LEU A 279 -5.92 9.47 0.64
CA LEU A 279 -5.71 8.73 1.88
C LEU A 279 -5.08 7.37 1.56
N ILE A 280 -3.97 7.07 2.20
CA ILE A 280 -3.24 5.84 1.99
C ILE A 280 -3.30 4.98 3.25
N VAL A 281 -3.75 3.75 3.08
CA VAL A 281 -3.77 2.73 4.14
C VAL A 281 -2.64 1.73 3.88
N GLY A 282 -1.81 1.51 4.89
CA GLY A 282 -0.69 0.58 4.81
C GLY A 282 -0.87 -0.58 5.80
N PRO A 283 -1.53 -1.68 5.38
CA PRO A 283 -1.76 -2.81 6.27
C PRO A 283 -0.55 -3.71 6.43
N ASN A 284 -0.55 -4.47 7.53
CA ASN A 284 0.34 -5.59 7.80
C ASN A 284 -0.40 -6.91 7.64
N ALA A 285 0.32 -7.95 7.18
CA ALA A 285 -0.14 -9.33 7.14
C ALA A 285 0.99 -10.31 7.42
N ILE A 286 0.63 -11.49 7.93
CA ILE A 286 1.51 -12.64 8.10
C ILE A 286 1.28 -13.59 6.92
N PHE A 287 2.36 -14.14 6.34
CA PHE A 287 2.24 -15.15 5.31
C PHE A 287 1.94 -16.53 5.89
N LYS A 288 1.11 -17.31 5.19
CA LYS A 288 0.72 -18.67 5.61
C LYS A 288 1.91 -19.60 5.75
N ASN A 289 2.88 -19.48 4.85
CA ASN A 289 4.09 -20.30 4.83
C ASN A 289 5.30 -19.58 5.46
N ALA A 290 5.03 -18.65 6.42
CA ALA A 290 6.09 -17.95 7.13
C ALA A 290 7.05 -18.95 7.80
N PRO A 291 8.38 -18.84 7.56
CA PRO A 291 9.36 -19.70 8.22
C PRO A 291 9.38 -19.57 9.75
N ASN A 292 9.01 -18.39 10.27
CA ASN A 292 9.04 -18.08 11.68
C ASN A 292 7.65 -17.57 12.16
N PRO A 293 6.61 -18.44 12.17
CA PRO A 293 5.21 -18.00 12.32
C PRO A 293 4.89 -17.43 13.72
N ASN A 294 5.57 -17.86 14.78
CA ASN A 294 5.35 -17.33 16.13
C ASN A 294 6.02 -15.97 16.29
N ALA A 295 7.23 -15.80 15.77
CA ALA A 295 7.92 -14.52 15.74
C ALA A 295 7.17 -13.50 14.86
N ALA A 296 6.55 -13.93 13.75
CA ALA A 296 5.69 -13.10 12.91
C ALA A 296 4.44 -12.63 13.66
N ARG A 297 3.75 -13.53 14.41
CA ARG A 297 2.60 -13.17 15.25
C ARG A 297 2.99 -12.19 16.35
N LEU A 298 4.11 -12.44 17.02
CA LEU A 298 4.61 -11.55 18.08
C LEU A 298 4.95 -10.17 17.53
N LEU A 299 5.65 -10.09 16.39
CA LEU A 299 5.97 -8.82 15.73
C LEU A 299 4.70 -8.10 15.25
N GLN A 300 3.74 -8.80 14.64
CA GLN A 300 2.46 -8.20 14.22
C GLN A 300 1.69 -7.64 15.40
N ALA A 301 1.57 -8.40 16.51
CA ALA A 301 0.90 -7.93 17.71
C ALA A 301 1.59 -6.69 18.30
N TYR A 302 2.93 -6.68 18.33
CA TYR A 302 3.69 -5.50 18.76
C TYR A 302 3.48 -4.30 17.84
N MET A 303 3.59 -4.47 16.53
CA MET A 303 3.45 -3.38 15.57
C MET A 303 2.06 -2.73 15.62
N LEU A 304 1.02 -3.50 15.92
CA LEU A 304 -0.35 -3.04 16.00
C LEU A 304 -0.78 -2.67 17.44
N SER A 305 0.14 -2.69 18.41
CA SER A 305 -0.10 -2.24 19.79
C SER A 305 -0.09 -0.71 19.89
N ALA A 306 -0.77 -0.16 20.90
CA ALA A 306 -0.75 1.27 21.20
C ALA A 306 0.68 1.82 21.34
N GLU A 307 1.58 1.05 21.96
CA GLU A 307 3.00 1.42 22.17
C GLU A 307 3.73 1.66 20.83
N CYS A 308 3.70 0.69 19.93
CA CYS A 308 4.39 0.79 18.64
C CYS A 308 3.71 1.78 17.70
N GLN A 309 2.38 1.89 17.76
CA GLN A 309 1.62 2.89 17.02
C GLN A 309 2.01 4.31 17.47
N GLN A 310 2.12 4.56 18.79
CA GLN A 310 2.58 5.85 19.31
C GLN A 310 4.04 6.12 18.96
N LEU A 311 4.93 5.13 19.05
CA LEU A 311 6.31 5.24 18.59
C LEU A 311 6.38 5.67 17.10
N SER A 312 5.53 5.11 16.26
CA SER A 312 5.48 5.40 14.83
C SER A 312 4.98 6.83 14.54
N ILE A 313 4.07 7.34 15.38
CA ILE A 313 3.60 8.72 15.33
C ILE A 313 4.74 9.68 15.76
N ASP A 314 5.33 9.44 16.92
CA ASP A 314 6.29 10.36 17.55
C ASP A 314 7.61 10.42 16.78
N ALA A 315 8.10 9.26 16.36
CA ALA A 315 9.39 9.13 15.68
C ALA A 315 9.31 9.25 14.16
N GLY A 316 8.20 8.78 13.58
CA GLY A 316 8.00 8.69 12.13
C GLY A 316 7.08 9.75 11.55
N GLY A 317 6.32 10.47 12.38
CA GLY A 317 5.29 11.39 11.91
C GLY A 317 4.15 10.69 11.19
N MET A 318 3.96 9.39 11.39
CA MET A 318 2.83 8.66 10.81
C MET A 318 1.52 9.01 11.48
N ARG A 319 0.41 8.60 10.90
CA ARG A 319 -0.91 8.62 11.53
C ARG A 319 -1.30 7.20 11.90
N SER A 320 -2.09 7.04 12.94
CA SER A 320 -2.61 5.77 13.39
C SER A 320 -4.14 5.82 13.50
N VAL A 321 -4.76 4.67 13.37
CA VAL A 321 -6.20 4.47 13.61
C VAL A 321 -6.45 3.82 14.97
N HIS A 322 -5.42 3.54 15.74
CA HIS A 322 -5.52 2.93 17.06
C HIS A 322 -6.12 3.92 18.05
N ALA A 323 -7.25 3.58 18.66
CA ALA A 323 -8.06 4.49 19.50
C ALA A 323 -7.32 5.09 20.70
N LEU A 324 -6.25 4.45 21.19
CA LEU A 324 -5.46 4.91 22.34
C LEU A 324 -4.27 5.79 21.98
N THR A 325 -4.02 6.06 20.68
CA THR A 325 -2.91 6.91 20.26
C THR A 325 -3.31 8.37 20.15
N LYS A 326 -2.32 9.25 20.23
CA LYS A 326 -2.49 10.70 20.10
C LYS A 326 -1.74 11.19 18.88
N GLU A 327 -2.37 12.04 18.08
CA GLU A 327 -1.69 12.72 16.96
C GLU A 327 -0.54 13.58 17.47
N LYS A 328 0.52 13.69 16.67
CA LYS A 328 1.68 14.52 17.00
C LYS A 328 1.29 16.01 17.00
N ALA A 329 1.74 16.74 18.00
CA ALA A 329 1.48 18.19 18.13
C ALA A 329 2.04 18.96 16.91
N GLY A 330 1.38 20.06 16.56
CA GLY A 330 1.78 20.92 15.42
C GLY A 330 1.37 20.39 14.04
N ARG A 331 0.73 19.23 13.97
CA ARG A 331 0.23 18.64 12.73
C ARG A 331 -1.24 19.04 12.50
N THR A 332 -1.62 19.27 11.25
CA THR A 332 -3.03 19.45 10.88
C THR A 332 -3.82 18.19 11.25
N PRO A 333 -4.88 18.29 12.09
CA PRO A 333 -5.69 17.13 12.47
C PRO A 333 -6.30 16.46 11.24
N LEU A 334 -6.30 15.12 11.21
CA LEU A 334 -6.88 14.38 10.07
C LEU A 334 -8.35 14.73 9.83
N ALA A 335 -9.10 14.93 10.90
CA ALA A 335 -10.52 15.31 10.83
C ALA A 335 -10.77 16.67 10.14
N SER A 336 -9.76 17.55 10.05
CA SER A 336 -9.86 18.86 9.36
C SER A 336 -9.41 18.81 7.90
N VAL A 337 -8.88 17.68 7.44
CA VAL A 337 -8.44 17.49 6.05
C VAL A 337 -9.57 16.86 5.24
N LYS A 338 -9.93 17.46 4.11
CA LYS A 338 -10.80 16.79 3.14
C LYS A 338 -10.03 15.64 2.51
N VAL A 339 -10.38 14.42 2.86
CA VAL A 339 -9.72 13.20 2.33
C VAL A 339 -10.53 12.57 1.20
N MET A 340 -9.82 11.98 0.23
CA MET A 340 -10.42 11.09 -0.77
C MET A 340 -10.69 9.73 -0.13
N LYS A 341 -11.78 9.07 -0.55
CA LYS A 341 -12.17 7.76 -0.01
C LYS A 341 -11.20 6.68 -0.49
N ASP A 342 -10.69 5.86 0.43
CA ASP A 342 -9.93 4.66 0.09
C ASP A 342 -10.81 3.61 -0.59
N ASP A 343 -10.25 2.93 -1.60
CA ASP A 343 -10.93 1.87 -2.38
C ASP A 343 -9.89 0.87 -2.90
N PRO A 344 -9.37 0.00 -2.04
CA PRO A 344 -8.32 -0.93 -2.44
C PRO A 344 -8.77 -1.97 -3.47
N VAL A 345 -10.07 -2.28 -3.54
CA VAL A 345 -10.63 -3.16 -4.57
C VAL A 345 -10.61 -2.48 -5.95
N GLY A 346 -10.94 -1.19 -5.99
CA GLY A 346 -10.82 -0.40 -7.21
C GLY A 346 -9.37 -0.23 -7.66
N VAL A 347 -8.45 -0.01 -6.73
CA VAL A 347 -7.01 0.06 -7.02
C VAL A 347 -6.53 -1.27 -7.61
N GLU A 348 -6.86 -2.41 -7.01
CA GLU A 348 -6.49 -3.75 -7.53
C GLU A 348 -7.00 -3.95 -8.96
N ARG A 349 -8.28 -3.67 -9.19
CA ARG A 349 -8.91 -3.86 -10.49
C ARG A 349 -8.29 -2.99 -11.60
N GLU A 350 -7.86 -1.77 -11.28
CA GLU A 350 -7.42 -0.78 -12.25
C GLU A 350 -5.90 -0.57 -12.32
N SER A 351 -5.12 -1.25 -11.46
CA SER A 351 -3.69 -1.02 -11.27
C SER A 351 -2.89 -1.03 -12.59
N GLU A 352 -3.07 -2.06 -13.41
CA GLU A 352 -2.34 -2.19 -14.68
C GLU A 352 -2.78 -1.15 -15.73
N ALA A 353 -4.07 -0.84 -15.77
CA ALA A 353 -4.61 0.20 -16.65
C ALA A 353 -4.08 1.58 -16.28
N ILE A 354 -3.99 1.88 -14.97
CA ILE A 354 -3.42 3.11 -14.43
C ILE A 354 -1.93 3.24 -14.82
N LYS A 355 -1.13 2.20 -14.54
CA LYS A 355 0.31 2.18 -14.87
C LYS A 355 0.53 2.41 -16.36
N ALA A 356 -0.20 1.69 -17.21
CA ALA A 356 -0.10 1.80 -18.66
C ALA A 356 -0.54 3.19 -19.16
N ARG A 357 -1.66 3.74 -18.65
CA ARG A 357 -2.12 5.08 -19.04
C ARG A 357 -1.18 6.17 -18.58
N TYR A 358 -0.67 6.07 -17.35
CA TYR A 358 0.31 7.02 -16.80
C TYR A 358 1.57 7.04 -17.65
N THR A 359 2.18 5.88 -17.92
CA THR A 359 3.38 5.75 -18.76
C THR A 359 3.18 6.40 -20.14
N ARG A 360 2.04 6.17 -20.79
CA ARG A 360 1.73 6.80 -22.09
C ARG A 360 1.59 8.31 -21.97
N SER A 361 0.92 8.83 -20.94
CA SER A 361 0.68 10.27 -20.77
C SER A 361 1.97 11.03 -20.47
N PHE A 362 2.81 10.50 -19.58
CA PHE A 362 4.07 11.15 -19.17
C PHE A 362 5.27 10.76 -20.05
N LYS A 363 5.11 9.80 -20.98
CA LYS A 363 6.17 9.27 -21.87
C LYS A 363 7.40 8.76 -21.11
N VAL A 364 7.18 7.97 -20.04
CA VAL A 364 8.21 7.46 -19.14
C VAL A 364 8.05 5.95 -18.92
#